data_2ca0c4771ca6f90aef429458793ff64f
#
_entry.id   2ca0c4771ca6f90aef429458793ff64f
#
_cell.length_a   1.000
_cell.length_b   1.000
_cell.length_c   1.000
_cell.angle_alpha   90.00
_cell.angle_beta   90.00
_cell.angle_gamma   90.00
#
_symmetry.space_group_name_H-M   'P 1'
#
loop_
_entity.id
_entity.type
_entity.pdbx_description
1 polymer ?
#
loop_
_entity_poly.entity_id
_entity_poly.type
_entity_poly.pdbx_seq_one_letter_code
_entity_poly.pdbx_strand_id
1 'polypeptide(L)'
;KAKLTYDSICVMLYTSGTTGRPKGVVLSNRNVVESAKNVSMFDKLTEKEDILSYLPMAWVGDFIFSLGQSYWCGFCVNCPESEDTMMTDLREIGPTYFFAPPRVFEGQLTNVMIRMEDAGKLKQKMFHHFLAHAKKVGGMILDGKPVGMMDRLKYRLGDLLVYGPLKDTLGYGRIRVGYTAGEAIGPEIFDFYRSLGVN
;
A
#
# COMPACT_ATOMS: atom_id res chain seq x y z
N LYS A 1 18.05 -7.41 34.95
CA LYS A 1 17.69 -7.29 33.52
C LYS A 1 17.49 -8.71 32.97
N ALA A 2 16.28 -9.04 32.48
CA ALA A 2 16.05 -10.31 31.80
C ALA A 2 16.95 -10.37 30.56
N LYS A 3 17.66 -11.48 30.37
CA LYS A 3 18.43 -11.71 29.14
C LYS A 3 17.45 -12.13 28.05
N LEU A 4 17.10 -11.21 27.15
CA LEU A 4 16.35 -11.54 25.94
C LEU A 4 17.27 -12.27 24.95
N THR A 5 16.75 -13.33 24.38
CA THR A 5 17.44 -14.12 23.35
C THR A 5 16.61 -14.11 22.06
N TYR A 6 17.21 -14.59 20.98
CA TYR A 6 16.49 -14.76 19.70
C TYR A 6 15.27 -15.70 19.84
N ASP A 7 15.35 -16.66 20.73
CA ASP A 7 14.30 -17.67 20.92
C ASP A 7 13.29 -17.27 22.04
N SER A 8 13.51 -16.14 22.72
CA SER A 8 12.53 -15.59 23.65
C SER A 8 11.25 -15.21 22.91
N ILE A 9 10.10 -15.43 23.57
CA ILE A 9 8.79 -15.02 23.04
C ILE A 9 8.78 -13.50 22.89
N CYS A 10 8.46 -13.04 21.69
CA CYS A 10 8.28 -11.63 21.36
C CYS A 10 6.83 -11.19 21.56
N VAL A 11 5.90 -11.93 20.96
CA VAL A 11 4.49 -11.59 20.94
C VAL A 11 3.62 -12.84 20.81
N MET A 12 2.41 -12.76 21.32
CA MET A 12 1.35 -13.74 21.08
C MET A 12 0.19 -13.04 20.38
N LEU A 13 -0.11 -13.48 19.16
CA LEU A 13 -1.18 -12.95 18.33
C LEU A 13 -2.31 -13.97 18.23
N TYR A 14 -3.55 -13.52 18.28
CA TYR A 14 -4.70 -14.41 18.24
C TYR A 14 -5.33 -14.43 16.86
N THR A 15 -5.63 -15.64 16.37
CA THR A 15 -6.41 -15.85 15.15
C THR A 15 -7.82 -16.34 15.52
N SER A 16 -8.82 -16.08 14.68
CA SER A 16 -10.19 -16.55 14.88
C SER A 16 -10.33 -18.09 14.88
N GLY A 17 -9.31 -18.78 14.33
CA GLY A 17 -9.30 -20.25 14.23
C GLY A 17 -10.43 -20.79 13.33
N THR A 18 -10.12 -21.78 12.51
CA THR A 18 -11.09 -22.47 11.64
C THR A 18 -12.12 -23.29 12.44
N THR A 19 -11.86 -23.55 13.71
CA THR A 19 -12.71 -24.34 14.63
C THR A 19 -13.56 -23.48 15.57
N GLY A 20 -13.64 -22.16 15.34
CA GLY A 20 -14.44 -21.22 16.13
C GLY A 20 -13.82 -20.81 17.49
N ARG A 21 -12.72 -21.42 17.92
CA ARG A 21 -11.98 -21.00 19.12
C ARG A 21 -10.73 -20.22 18.73
N PRO A 22 -10.51 -19.02 19.32
CA PRO A 22 -9.29 -18.26 19.08
C PRO A 22 -8.05 -19.10 19.44
N LYS A 23 -7.05 -19.05 18.55
CA LYS A 23 -5.75 -19.72 18.77
C LYS A 23 -4.67 -18.67 18.92
N GLY A 24 -3.89 -18.75 19.99
CA GLY A 24 -2.70 -17.92 20.21
C GLY A 24 -1.53 -18.44 19.36
N VAL A 25 -1.03 -17.60 18.46
CA VAL A 25 0.19 -17.86 17.70
C VAL A 25 1.35 -17.18 18.42
N VAL A 26 2.30 -17.96 18.90
CA VAL A 26 3.48 -17.46 19.60
C VAL A 26 4.59 -17.19 18.59
N LEU A 27 5.08 -15.96 18.55
CA LEU A 27 6.21 -15.56 17.72
C LEU A 27 7.41 -15.24 18.62
N SER A 28 8.56 -15.81 18.28
CA SER A 28 9.82 -15.47 18.93
C SER A 28 10.42 -14.17 18.34
N ASN A 29 11.41 -13.60 19.05
CA ASN A 29 12.20 -12.49 18.52
C ASN A 29 12.81 -12.87 17.15
N ARG A 30 13.26 -14.11 16.98
CA ARG A 30 13.80 -14.61 15.70
C ARG A 30 12.77 -14.50 14.58
N ASN A 31 11.52 -14.94 14.82
CA ASN A 31 10.47 -14.89 13.80
C ASN A 31 10.24 -13.44 13.34
N VAL A 32 10.12 -12.51 14.27
CA VAL A 32 9.84 -11.10 13.98
C VAL A 32 11.01 -10.44 13.24
N VAL A 33 12.23 -10.61 13.78
CA VAL A 33 13.43 -9.98 13.20
C VAL A 33 13.74 -10.53 11.80
N GLU A 34 13.72 -11.85 11.62
CA GLU A 34 14.02 -12.42 10.30
C GLU A 34 12.93 -12.11 9.27
N SER A 35 11.65 -12.08 9.67
CA SER A 35 10.58 -11.65 8.77
C SER A 35 10.73 -10.18 8.37
N ALA A 36 10.93 -9.30 9.33
CA ALA A 36 11.13 -7.87 9.09
C ALA A 36 12.33 -7.61 8.17
N LYS A 37 13.48 -8.24 8.47
CA LYS A 37 14.70 -8.17 7.68
C LYS A 37 14.48 -8.60 6.23
N ASN A 38 13.91 -9.81 6.04
CA ASN A 38 13.77 -10.38 4.71
C ASN A 38 12.85 -9.56 3.81
N VAL A 39 11.69 -9.11 4.33
CA VAL A 39 10.78 -8.25 3.58
C VAL A 39 11.40 -6.88 3.32
N SER A 40 12.07 -6.29 4.31
CA SER A 40 12.76 -5.01 4.12
C SER A 40 13.86 -5.07 3.06
N MET A 41 14.62 -6.17 3.02
CA MET A 41 15.64 -6.38 1.99
C MET A 41 15.03 -6.59 0.60
N PHE A 42 13.93 -7.33 0.52
CA PHE A 42 13.21 -7.58 -0.73
C PHE A 42 12.70 -6.27 -1.35
N ASP A 43 12.07 -5.42 -0.54
CA ASP A 43 11.51 -4.12 -0.97
C ASP A 43 12.54 -3.00 -0.98
N LYS A 44 13.78 -3.28 -0.57
CA LYS A 44 14.86 -2.29 -0.44
C LYS A 44 14.43 -1.10 0.41
N LEU A 45 13.80 -1.39 1.56
CA LEU A 45 13.36 -0.36 2.49
C LEU A 45 14.58 0.28 3.18
N THR A 46 14.46 1.57 3.46
CA THR A 46 15.49 2.38 4.12
C THR A 46 14.87 3.23 5.22
N GLU A 47 15.70 3.96 5.94
CA GLU A 47 15.26 4.94 6.95
C GLU A 47 14.44 6.12 6.38
N LYS A 48 14.36 6.23 5.05
CA LYS A 48 13.62 7.30 4.35
C LYS A 48 12.17 6.97 4.06
N GLU A 49 11.72 5.77 4.44
CA GLU A 49 10.32 5.41 4.25
C GLU A 49 9.43 6.11 5.27
N ASP A 50 8.23 6.43 4.84
CA ASP A 50 7.11 6.85 5.66
C ASP A 50 5.99 5.83 5.51
N ILE A 51 5.44 5.34 6.61
CA ILE A 51 4.29 4.46 6.60
C ILE A 51 3.14 5.05 7.42
N LEU A 52 1.92 4.63 7.09
CA LEU A 52 0.73 4.88 7.91
C LEU A 52 0.29 3.56 8.56
N SER A 53 0.45 3.46 9.88
CA SER A 53 0.02 2.33 10.70
C SER A 53 -1.35 2.65 11.29
N TYR A 54 -2.38 2.00 10.80
CA TYR A 54 -3.78 2.24 11.20
C TYR A 54 -4.53 0.95 11.51
N LEU A 55 -3.96 -0.20 11.17
CA LEU A 55 -4.56 -1.48 11.46
C LEU A 55 -4.26 -1.89 12.92
N PRO A 56 -5.08 -2.77 13.52
CA PRO A 56 -4.81 -3.24 14.86
C PRO A 56 -3.46 -3.96 14.96
N MET A 57 -2.63 -3.58 15.91
CA MET A 57 -1.34 -4.23 16.21
C MET A 57 -1.48 -5.73 16.57
N ALA A 58 -2.68 -6.17 16.91
CA ALA A 58 -2.98 -7.60 17.11
C ALA A 58 -2.96 -8.38 15.78
N TRP A 59 -2.98 -7.72 14.64
CA TRP A 59 -2.84 -8.35 13.34
C TRP A 59 -1.36 -8.46 12.96
N VAL A 60 -0.93 -9.69 12.66
CA VAL A 60 0.48 -9.96 12.33
C VAL A 60 1.01 -9.10 11.18
N GLY A 61 0.13 -8.75 10.21
CA GLY A 61 0.49 -7.86 9.11
C GLY A 61 0.98 -6.52 9.62
N ASP A 62 0.14 -5.76 10.33
CA ASP A 62 0.52 -4.46 10.83
C ASP A 62 1.69 -4.54 11.83
N PHE A 63 1.70 -5.55 12.70
CA PHE A 63 2.81 -5.77 13.63
C PHE A 63 4.17 -5.91 12.93
N ILE A 64 4.23 -6.67 11.82
CA ILE A 64 5.48 -6.85 11.07
C ILE A 64 5.79 -5.61 10.21
N PHE A 65 4.79 -5.11 9.46
CA PHE A 65 4.99 -4.01 8.51
C PHE A 65 5.26 -2.67 9.20
N SER A 66 4.60 -2.41 10.33
CA SER A 66 4.79 -1.16 11.06
C SER A 66 5.92 -1.29 12.08
N LEU A 67 5.75 -2.13 13.11
CA LEU A 67 6.68 -2.21 14.21
C LEU A 67 7.96 -2.96 13.84
N GLY A 68 7.84 -4.18 13.31
CA GLY A 68 9.00 -5.04 13.04
C GLY A 68 9.98 -4.41 12.05
N GLN A 69 9.47 -3.93 10.92
CA GLN A 69 10.30 -3.33 9.88
C GLN A 69 10.83 -1.95 10.25
N SER A 70 10.08 -1.14 11.01
CA SER A 70 10.60 0.16 11.49
C SER A 70 11.77 -0.01 12.42
N TYR A 71 11.75 -1.00 13.32
CA TYR A 71 12.91 -1.30 14.15
C TYR A 71 14.12 -1.80 13.36
N TRP A 72 13.89 -2.50 12.26
CA TRP A 72 14.97 -2.98 11.40
C TRP A 72 15.56 -1.87 10.52
N CYS A 73 14.72 -1.03 9.91
CA CYS A 73 15.12 -0.02 8.92
C CYS A 73 15.32 1.39 9.50
N GLY A 74 14.67 1.71 10.61
CA GLY A 74 14.72 3.04 11.21
C GLY A 74 13.80 4.08 10.55
N PHE A 75 12.78 3.66 9.79
CA PHE A 75 11.87 4.57 9.12
C PHE A 75 10.77 5.12 10.04
N CYS A 76 10.08 6.17 9.58
CA CYS A 76 9.01 6.83 10.31
C CYS A 76 7.70 6.03 10.25
N VAL A 77 7.10 5.81 11.42
CA VAL A 77 5.76 5.23 11.56
C VAL A 77 4.80 6.34 11.97
N ASN A 78 3.85 6.66 11.11
CA ASN A 78 2.79 7.62 11.37
C ASN A 78 1.53 6.87 11.79
N CYS A 79 0.83 7.34 12.81
CA CYS A 79 -0.45 6.81 13.24
C CYS A 79 -1.54 7.85 12.99
N PRO A 80 -2.72 7.46 12.48
CA PRO A 80 -3.82 8.39 12.32
C PRO A 80 -4.35 8.81 13.70
N GLU A 81 -4.97 9.98 13.78
CA GLU A 81 -5.62 10.45 15.00
C GLU A 81 -6.82 9.57 15.36
N SER A 82 -7.55 9.09 14.36
CA SER A 82 -8.73 8.22 14.52
C SER A 82 -9.00 7.43 13.23
N GLU A 83 -9.93 6.48 13.30
CA GLU A 83 -10.42 5.78 12.10
C GLU A 83 -11.08 6.74 11.11
N ASP A 84 -11.76 7.78 11.60
CA ASP A 84 -12.46 8.78 10.77
C ASP A 84 -11.48 9.69 10.01
N THR A 85 -10.30 9.94 10.56
CA THR A 85 -9.27 10.79 9.93
C THR A 85 -8.34 10.03 9.01
N MET A 86 -8.32 8.69 9.07
CA MET A 86 -7.37 7.82 8.37
C MET A 86 -7.18 8.19 6.90
N MET A 87 -8.24 8.50 6.15
CA MET A 87 -8.16 8.86 4.73
C MET A 87 -7.61 10.26 4.50
N THR A 88 -7.76 11.16 5.47
CA THR A 88 -7.17 12.50 5.45
C THR A 88 -5.69 12.39 5.76
N ASP A 89 -5.34 11.67 6.82
CA ASP A 89 -3.97 11.43 7.25
C ASP A 89 -3.15 10.71 6.16
N LEU A 90 -3.76 9.73 5.47
CA LEU A 90 -3.15 9.06 4.32
C LEU A 90 -2.74 10.04 3.22
N ARG A 91 -3.58 11.04 2.94
CA ARG A 91 -3.29 12.09 1.93
C ARG A 91 -2.22 13.07 2.39
N GLU A 92 -2.29 13.49 3.64
CA GLU A 92 -1.34 14.46 4.22
C GLU A 92 0.05 13.87 4.39
N ILE A 93 0.13 12.64 4.87
CA ILE A 93 1.40 11.92 5.07
C ILE A 93 1.98 11.48 3.72
N GLY A 94 1.15 10.99 2.79
CA GLY A 94 1.58 10.43 1.51
C GLY A 94 2.65 9.33 1.70
N PRO A 95 2.32 8.18 2.29
CA PRO A 95 3.31 7.17 2.64
C PRO A 95 4.06 6.65 1.41
N THR A 96 5.31 6.26 1.60
CA THR A 96 6.13 5.63 0.55
C THR A 96 5.92 4.12 0.49
N TYR A 97 5.43 3.55 1.58
CA TYR A 97 5.17 2.14 1.77
C TYR A 97 3.84 1.98 2.51
N PHE A 98 2.89 1.26 1.93
CA PHE A 98 1.53 1.19 2.46
C PHE A 98 0.98 -0.24 2.43
N PHE A 99 0.41 -0.66 3.55
CA PHE A 99 -0.26 -1.95 3.69
C PHE A 99 -1.74 -1.73 4.01
N ALA A 100 -2.62 -2.32 3.20
CA ALA A 100 -4.07 -2.20 3.40
C ALA A 100 -4.82 -3.46 2.96
N PRO A 101 -5.95 -3.80 3.61
CA PRO A 101 -6.87 -4.80 3.09
C PRO A 101 -7.46 -4.39 1.73
N PRO A 102 -7.86 -5.33 0.86
CA PRO A 102 -8.45 -5.04 -0.46
C PRO A 102 -9.58 -4.03 -0.43
N ARG A 103 -10.45 -4.11 0.57
CA ARG A 103 -11.62 -3.19 0.74
C ARG A 103 -11.24 -1.71 0.78
N VAL A 104 -10.04 -1.36 1.25
CA VAL A 104 -9.57 0.04 1.27
C VAL A 104 -9.32 0.51 -0.15
N PHE A 105 -8.61 -0.29 -0.94
CA PHE A 105 -8.35 0.00 -2.35
C PHE A 105 -9.65 0.03 -3.18
N GLU A 106 -10.56 -0.91 -2.93
CA GLU A 106 -11.89 -0.97 -3.56
C GLU A 106 -12.72 0.28 -3.27
N GLY A 107 -12.80 0.67 -1.99
CA GLY A 107 -13.52 1.87 -1.57
C GLY A 107 -12.96 3.14 -2.18
N GLN A 108 -11.64 3.26 -2.27
CA GLN A 108 -10.99 4.40 -2.92
C GLN A 108 -11.30 4.44 -4.42
N LEU A 109 -11.19 3.31 -5.14
CA LEU A 109 -11.52 3.25 -6.56
C LEU A 109 -12.99 3.60 -6.80
N THR A 110 -13.90 3.04 -6.00
CA THR A 110 -15.34 3.36 -6.08
C THR A 110 -15.59 4.86 -5.92
N ASN A 111 -14.98 5.49 -4.91
CA ASN A 111 -15.08 6.93 -4.70
C ASN A 111 -14.52 7.76 -5.88
N VAL A 112 -13.43 7.30 -6.50
CA VAL A 112 -12.89 7.94 -7.71
C VAL A 112 -13.90 7.88 -8.85
N MET A 113 -14.50 6.71 -9.09
CA MET A 113 -15.46 6.52 -10.17
C MET A 113 -16.71 7.38 -9.96
N ILE A 114 -17.28 7.40 -8.75
CA ILE A 114 -18.44 8.25 -8.42
C ILE A 114 -18.13 9.74 -8.67
N ARG A 115 -17.00 10.22 -8.16
CA ARG A 115 -16.58 11.61 -8.38
C ARG A 115 -16.32 11.95 -9.85
N MET A 116 -15.93 10.97 -10.65
CA MET A 116 -15.77 11.15 -12.09
C MET A 116 -17.10 11.22 -12.82
N GLU A 117 -18.12 10.48 -12.40
CA GLU A 117 -19.48 10.58 -12.96
C GLU A 117 -20.08 11.98 -12.73
N ASP A 118 -19.82 12.59 -11.58
CA ASP A 118 -20.26 13.95 -11.26
C ASP A 118 -19.39 15.06 -11.88
N ALA A 119 -18.28 14.71 -12.50
CA ALA A 119 -17.35 15.69 -13.07
C ALA A 119 -17.84 16.26 -14.41
N GLY A 120 -17.37 17.42 -14.77
CA GLY A 120 -17.67 18.01 -16.08
C GLY A 120 -17.19 17.12 -17.24
N LYS A 121 -17.93 17.12 -18.36
CA LYS A 121 -17.72 16.25 -19.54
C LYS A 121 -16.27 16.24 -20.06
N LEU A 122 -15.58 17.37 -20.03
CA LEU A 122 -14.18 17.47 -20.47
C LEU A 122 -13.27 16.66 -19.54
N LYS A 123 -13.44 16.78 -18.23
CA LYS A 123 -12.66 16.06 -17.22
C LYS A 123 -12.92 14.56 -17.32
N GLN A 124 -14.18 14.15 -17.49
CA GLN A 124 -14.54 12.74 -17.72
C GLN A 124 -13.82 12.17 -18.95
N LYS A 125 -13.93 12.87 -20.10
CA LYS A 125 -13.32 12.43 -21.35
C LYS A 125 -11.80 12.30 -21.24
N MET A 126 -11.17 13.27 -20.59
CA MET A 126 -9.72 13.26 -20.33
C MET A 126 -9.32 12.10 -19.42
N PHE A 127 -10.04 11.90 -18.31
CA PHE A 127 -9.82 10.79 -17.37
C PHE A 127 -9.90 9.44 -18.09
N HIS A 128 -11.00 9.15 -18.77
CA HIS A 128 -11.19 7.87 -19.47
C HIS A 128 -10.15 7.65 -20.59
N HIS A 129 -9.79 8.70 -21.32
CA HIS A 129 -8.79 8.60 -22.39
C HIS A 129 -7.41 8.21 -21.85
N PHE A 130 -6.95 8.89 -20.79
CA PHE A 130 -5.66 8.61 -20.18
C PHE A 130 -5.66 7.32 -19.38
N LEU A 131 -6.74 7.01 -18.65
CA LEU A 131 -6.85 5.77 -17.89
C LEU A 131 -6.83 4.54 -18.82
N ALA A 132 -7.51 4.58 -19.98
CA ALA A 132 -7.45 3.51 -20.96
C ALA A 132 -6.02 3.30 -21.49
N HIS A 133 -5.26 4.39 -21.69
CA HIS A 133 -3.85 4.29 -22.08
C HIS A 133 -2.98 3.76 -20.94
N ALA A 134 -3.19 4.22 -19.69
CA ALA A 134 -2.48 3.73 -18.51
C ALA A 134 -2.66 2.22 -18.31
N LYS A 135 -3.89 1.71 -18.40
CA LYS A 135 -4.19 0.27 -18.31
C LYS A 135 -3.44 -0.56 -19.35
N LYS A 136 -3.20 0.02 -20.55
CA LYS A 136 -2.46 -0.67 -21.62
C LYS A 136 -0.95 -0.74 -21.36
N VAL A 137 -0.33 0.32 -20.85
CA VAL A 137 1.13 0.43 -20.80
C VAL A 137 1.71 0.64 -19.39
N GLY A 138 0.91 1.08 -18.42
CA GLY A 138 1.39 1.44 -17.08
C GLY A 138 2.06 0.27 -16.36
N GLY A 139 1.42 -0.89 -16.34
CA GLY A 139 2.00 -2.09 -15.75
C GLY A 139 3.29 -2.53 -16.45
N MET A 140 3.36 -2.39 -17.78
CA MET A 140 4.59 -2.69 -18.54
C MET A 140 5.72 -1.72 -18.18
N ILE A 141 5.40 -0.43 -18.03
CA ILE A 141 6.38 0.59 -17.61
C ILE A 141 6.88 0.30 -16.19
N LEU A 142 5.97 -0.07 -15.29
CA LEU A 142 6.28 -0.42 -13.91
C LEU A 142 7.20 -1.65 -13.83
N ASP A 143 6.93 -2.66 -14.65
CA ASP A 143 7.75 -3.89 -14.74
C ASP A 143 9.08 -3.69 -15.50
N GLY A 144 9.40 -2.47 -15.97
CA GLY A 144 10.59 -2.20 -16.76
C GLY A 144 10.58 -2.81 -18.16
N LYS A 145 9.42 -3.27 -18.65
CA LYS A 145 9.27 -3.85 -19.99
C LYS A 145 9.42 -2.79 -21.08
N PRO A 146 9.84 -3.17 -22.29
CA PRO A 146 9.98 -2.23 -23.40
C PRO A 146 8.62 -1.67 -23.84
N VAL A 147 8.51 -0.35 -23.86
CA VAL A 147 7.33 0.40 -24.31
C VAL A 147 7.79 1.44 -25.31
N GLY A 148 7.02 1.63 -26.38
CA GLY A 148 7.30 2.60 -27.43
C GLY A 148 7.50 4.03 -26.88
N MET A 149 8.38 4.80 -27.52
CA MET A 149 8.72 6.15 -27.05
C MET A 149 7.48 7.07 -27.00
N MET A 150 6.60 6.98 -27.98
CA MET A 150 5.36 7.76 -28.03
C MET A 150 4.38 7.36 -26.92
N ASP A 151 4.23 6.06 -26.63
CA ASP A 151 3.40 5.59 -25.53
C ASP A 151 3.95 6.03 -24.18
N ARG A 152 5.28 6.02 -24.01
CA ARG A 152 5.95 6.50 -22.80
C ARG A 152 5.75 8.01 -22.60
N LEU A 153 5.85 8.79 -23.70
CA LEU A 153 5.60 10.23 -23.65
C LEU A 153 4.14 10.52 -23.28
N LYS A 154 3.18 9.82 -23.92
CA LYS A 154 1.76 9.93 -23.62
C LYS A 154 1.45 9.53 -22.18
N TYR A 155 2.10 8.49 -21.64
CA TYR A 155 1.95 8.08 -20.24
C TYR A 155 2.45 9.18 -19.29
N ARG A 156 3.61 9.81 -19.57
CA ARG A 156 4.11 10.95 -18.79
C ARG A 156 3.16 12.16 -18.82
N LEU A 157 2.57 12.45 -19.99
CA LEU A 157 1.56 13.49 -20.08
C LEU A 157 0.32 13.14 -19.26
N GLY A 158 -0.12 11.88 -19.29
CA GLY A 158 -1.19 11.36 -18.46
C GLY A 158 -0.86 11.43 -16.96
N ASP A 159 0.39 11.20 -16.58
CA ASP A 159 0.82 11.35 -15.19
C ASP A 159 0.73 12.82 -14.73
N LEU A 160 1.18 13.74 -15.53
CA LEU A 160 1.08 15.18 -15.22
C LEU A 160 -0.38 15.65 -15.09
N LEU A 161 -1.27 15.21 -15.98
CA LEU A 161 -2.63 15.75 -16.09
C LEU A 161 -3.68 14.98 -15.29
N VAL A 162 -3.48 13.68 -15.08
CA VAL A 162 -4.48 12.77 -14.50
C VAL A 162 -3.93 11.90 -13.39
N TYR A 163 -2.89 11.07 -13.65
CA TYR A 163 -2.48 10.06 -12.68
C TYR A 163 -1.78 10.66 -11.46
N GLY A 164 -0.91 11.66 -11.64
CA GLY A 164 -0.25 12.38 -10.55
C GLY A 164 -1.27 13.02 -9.61
N PRO A 165 -2.13 13.94 -10.08
CA PRO A 165 -3.18 14.53 -9.26
C PRO A 165 -4.11 13.50 -8.62
N LEU A 166 -4.39 12.38 -9.30
CA LEU A 166 -5.20 11.30 -8.75
C LEU A 166 -4.47 10.58 -7.61
N LYS A 167 -3.20 10.22 -7.81
CA LYS A 167 -2.37 9.62 -6.76
C LYS A 167 -2.25 10.52 -5.53
N ASP A 168 -2.04 11.81 -5.72
CA ASP A 168 -1.99 12.78 -4.62
C ASP A 168 -3.32 12.82 -3.86
N THR A 169 -4.45 12.82 -4.58
CA THR A 169 -5.79 12.78 -3.97
C THR A 169 -6.04 11.49 -3.18
N LEU A 170 -5.44 10.38 -3.59
CA LEU A 170 -5.55 9.08 -2.94
C LEU A 170 -4.51 8.87 -1.82
N GLY A 171 -3.54 9.78 -1.66
CA GLY A 171 -2.43 9.65 -0.72
C GLY A 171 -1.27 8.82 -1.26
N TYR A 172 -1.19 8.58 -2.56
CA TYR A 172 -0.18 7.73 -3.20
C TYR A 172 0.84 8.51 -4.03
N GLY A 173 0.96 9.81 -3.85
CA GLY A 173 1.90 10.66 -4.61
C GLY A 173 3.35 10.20 -4.48
N ARG A 174 3.75 9.69 -3.30
CA ARG A 174 5.10 9.20 -3.01
C ARG A 174 5.22 7.67 -2.92
N ILE A 175 4.14 6.94 -3.17
CA ILE A 175 4.10 5.49 -2.96
C ILE A 175 5.14 4.76 -3.83
N ARG A 176 5.91 3.88 -3.23
CA ARG A 176 6.85 2.98 -3.92
C ARG A 176 6.34 1.56 -3.97
N VAL A 177 5.78 1.09 -2.85
CA VAL A 177 5.26 -0.27 -2.71
C VAL A 177 3.94 -0.23 -1.94
N GLY A 178 2.92 -0.88 -2.51
CA GLY A 178 1.63 -1.10 -1.87
C GLY A 178 1.38 -2.59 -1.66
N TYR A 179 1.09 -2.98 -0.42
CA TYR A 179 0.74 -4.36 -0.09
C TYR A 179 -0.74 -4.49 0.23
N THR A 180 -1.30 -5.61 -0.19
CA THR A 180 -2.64 -6.03 0.22
C THR A 180 -2.62 -7.49 0.65
N ALA A 181 -3.38 -7.82 1.68
CA ALA A 181 -3.51 -9.18 2.18
C ALA A 181 -4.84 -9.38 2.93
N GLY A 182 -5.13 -10.64 3.26
CA GLY A 182 -6.33 -11.06 3.97
C GLY A 182 -7.39 -11.65 3.05
N GLU A 183 -7.60 -11.03 1.90
CA GLU A 183 -8.55 -11.47 0.86
C GLU A 183 -7.92 -11.31 -0.52
N ALA A 184 -8.50 -11.93 -1.53
CA ALA A 184 -8.06 -11.74 -2.91
C ALA A 184 -8.54 -10.37 -3.42
N ILE A 185 -7.62 -9.54 -3.89
CA ILE A 185 -7.98 -8.32 -4.61
C ILE A 185 -8.46 -8.66 -6.03
N GLY A 186 -9.53 -8.05 -6.48
CA GLY A 186 -10.03 -8.24 -7.85
C GLY A 186 -9.02 -7.75 -8.89
N PRO A 187 -8.91 -8.46 -10.04
CA PRO A 187 -7.93 -8.10 -11.08
C PRO A 187 -8.11 -6.67 -11.59
N GLU A 188 -9.34 -6.17 -11.68
CA GLU A 188 -9.62 -4.81 -12.15
C GLU A 188 -9.05 -3.75 -11.22
N ILE A 189 -9.11 -3.98 -9.89
CA ILE A 189 -8.59 -3.08 -8.88
C ILE A 189 -7.07 -3.11 -8.90
N PHE A 190 -6.50 -4.31 -8.96
CA PHE A 190 -5.07 -4.52 -9.08
C PHE A 190 -4.50 -3.81 -10.31
N ASP A 191 -5.12 -4.02 -11.48
CA ASP A 191 -4.72 -3.40 -12.75
C ASP A 191 -4.87 -1.86 -12.71
N PHE A 192 -5.90 -1.35 -12.02
CA PHE A 192 -6.06 0.09 -11.85
C PHE A 192 -4.86 0.70 -11.14
N TYR A 193 -4.50 0.22 -9.96
CA TYR A 193 -3.39 0.79 -9.19
C TYR A 193 -2.05 0.61 -9.89
N ARG A 194 -1.79 -0.55 -10.47
CA ARG A 194 -0.58 -0.79 -11.27
C ARG A 194 -0.51 0.12 -12.50
N SER A 195 -1.63 0.41 -13.12
CA SER A 195 -1.69 1.34 -14.25
C SER A 195 -1.27 2.76 -13.88
N LEU A 196 -1.50 3.17 -12.64
CA LEU A 196 -1.08 4.46 -12.09
C LEU A 196 0.40 4.47 -11.62
N GLY A 197 1.08 3.32 -11.66
CA GLY A 197 2.47 3.18 -11.22
C GLY A 197 2.64 2.81 -9.74
N VAL A 198 1.61 2.30 -9.08
CA VAL A 198 1.71 1.70 -7.75
C VAL A 198 2.19 0.26 -7.90
N ASN A 199 3.31 -0.06 -7.26
CA ASN A 199 3.91 -1.40 -7.30
C ASN A 199 3.40 -2.26 -6.16
#